data_273dc39dc9289cd0c856713fac845c68
#
_entry.id   273dc39dc9289cd0c856713fac845c68
#
_cell.length_a   1.000
_cell.length_b   1.000
_cell.length_c   1.000
_cell.angle_alpha   90.00
_cell.angle_beta   90.00
_cell.angle_gamma   90.00
#
_symmetry.space_group_name_H-M   'P 1'
#
loop_
_entity.id
_entity.type
_entity.pdbx_description
1 polymer ?
#
loop_
_entity_poly.entity_id
_entity_poly.type
_entity_poly.pdbx_seq_one_letter_code
_entity_poly.pdbx_strand_id
1 'polypeptide(L)'
;MPFSGWLGARLVRTEQNLKGNSSIAGVVKPVDVDTSRTDLLPSVGLRADFTPKLVGRLIAGKTIERPNFVDYNPALRLDPGTQVAGQPIVPGNGTAGNPLLRPTRSTNLDVALAWYFAPTGSLTGTIFKHKFTDRLAGRQASRIWKSSKAGHTMWAVCTT
;
A
#
# COMPACT_ATOMS: atom_id res chain seq x y z
N MET A 1 32.47 18.71 20.34
CA MET A 1 31.70 17.63 19.73
C MET A 1 31.48 17.98 18.27
N PRO A 2 32.06 17.29 17.34
CA PRO A 2 31.78 17.52 15.91
C PRO A 2 30.39 16.94 15.57
N PHE A 3 29.58 17.76 14.93
CA PHE A 3 28.30 17.36 14.34
C PHE A 3 28.44 17.40 12.83
N SER A 4 27.87 16.41 12.19
CA SER A 4 27.70 16.41 10.74
C SER A 4 26.30 15.93 10.39
N GLY A 5 25.80 16.37 9.26
CA GLY A 5 24.47 15.97 8.86
C GLY A 5 24.12 16.42 7.45
N TRP A 6 22.99 15.95 7.00
CA TRP A 6 22.41 16.30 5.71
C TRP A 6 20.89 16.48 5.85
N LEU A 7 20.37 17.34 4.99
CA LEU A 7 18.93 17.57 4.82
C LEU A 7 18.62 17.45 3.35
N GLY A 8 17.58 16.70 3.02
CA GLY A 8 17.11 16.50 1.66
C GLY A 8 15.60 16.55 1.57
N ALA A 9 15.12 16.91 0.39
CA ALA A 9 13.72 16.82 0.04
C ALA A 9 13.60 16.33 -1.41
N ARG A 10 12.72 15.35 -1.64
CA ARG A 10 12.41 14.86 -2.97
C ARG A 10 10.94 15.11 -3.26
N LEU A 11 10.66 15.79 -4.36
CA LEU A 11 9.32 15.96 -4.89
C LEU A 11 9.09 14.92 -5.99
N VAL A 12 8.03 14.12 -5.85
CA VAL A 12 7.67 13.07 -6.81
C VAL A 12 6.28 13.36 -7.34
N ARG A 13 6.17 13.62 -8.63
CA ARG A 13 4.90 13.70 -9.34
C ARG A 13 4.66 12.37 -10.07
N THR A 14 3.50 11.80 -9.88
CA THR A 14 3.07 10.56 -10.53
C THR A 14 1.80 10.83 -11.30
N GLU A 15 1.84 10.54 -12.60
CA GLU A 15 0.69 10.59 -13.49
C GLU A 15 0.43 9.18 -14.00
N GLN A 16 -0.82 8.76 -13.97
CA GLN A 16 -1.25 7.42 -14.40
C GLN A 16 -2.48 7.57 -15.28
N ASN A 17 -2.41 7.01 -16.47
CA ASN A 17 -3.54 6.79 -17.37
C ASN A 17 -3.80 5.29 -17.44
N LEU A 18 -4.92 4.84 -16.94
CA LEU A 18 -5.27 3.44 -16.81
C LEU A 18 -6.48 3.13 -17.69
N LYS A 19 -6.29 2.33 -18.72
CA LYS A 19 -7.34 1.91 -19.66
C LYS A 19 -7.61 0.42 -19.48
N GLY A 20 -8.87 0.04 -19.51
CA GLY A 20 -9.29 -1.34 -19.40
C GLY A 20 -10.71 -1.55 -19.86
N ASN A 21 -11.14 -2.80 -19.92
CA ASN A 21 -12.50 -3.17 -20.23
C ASN A 21 -13.15 -3.85 -19.02
N SER A 22 -14.29 -3.33 -18.60
CA SER A 22 -15.13 -3.95 -17.57
C SER A 22 -16.13 -4.87 -18.24
N SER A 23 -16.25 -6.11 -17.78
CA SER A 23 -17.20 -7.10 -18.27
C SER A 23 -18.15 -7.51 -17.14
N ILE A 24 -19.43 -7.24 -17.31
CA ILE A 24 -20.50 -7.58 -16.36
C ILE A 24 -21.55 -8.38 -17.13
N ALA A 25 -21.75 -9.64 -16.77
CA ALA A 25 -22.69 -10.55 -17.44
C ALA A 25 -22.55 -10.56 -18.97
N GLY A 26 -21.30 -10.55 -19.46
CA GLY A 26 -20.99 -10.58 -20.90
C GLY A 26 -21.05 -9.21 -21.60
N VAL A 27 -21.53 -8.16 -20.94
CA VAL A 27 -21.50 -6.80 -21.49
C VAL A 27 -20.17 -6.15 -21.21
N VAL A 28 -19.43 -5.80 -22.26
CA VAL A 28 -18.11 -5.16 -22.15
C VAL A 28 -18.26 -3.64 -22.29
N LYS A 29 -17.69 -2.91 -21.32
CA LYS A 29 -17.62 -1.44 -21.34
C LYS A 29 -16.18 -0.98 -21.17
N PRO A 30 -15.68 -0.03 -21.96
CA PRO A 30 -14.37 0.56 -21.74
C PRO A 30 -14.37 1.41 -20.47
N VAL A 31 -13.26 1.37 -19.76
CA VAL A 31 -13.00 2.19 -18.56
C VAL A 31 -11.67 2.90 -18.76
N ASP A 32 -11.68 4.21 -18.57
CA ASP A 32 -10.50 5.07 -18.64
C ASP A 32 -10.43 5.89 -17.35
N VAL A 33 -9.29 5.84 -16.65
CA VAL A 33 -9.09 6.53 -15.38
C VAL A 33 -7.74 7.23 -15.37
N ASP A 34 -7.79 8.56 -15.26
CA ASP A 34 -6.62 9.40 -15.10
C ASP A 34 -6.43 9.80 -13.65
N THR A 35 -5.21 9.64 -13.13
CA THR A 35 -4.85 10.11 -11.80
C THR A 35 -3.52 10.83 -11.83
N SER A 36 -3.43 11.95 -11.09
CA SER A 36 -2.18 12.69 -10.87
C SER A 36 -2.00 12.95 -9.38
N ARG A 37 -0.78 12.75 -8.88
CA ARG A 37 -0.43 12.96 -7.47
C ARG A 37 0.96 13.51 -7.32
N THR A 38 1.14 14.32 -6.28
CA THR A 38 2.45 14.87 -5.92
C THR A 38 2.74 14.50 -4.46
N ASP A 39 3.91 13.90 -4.23
CA ASP A 39 4.39 13.50 -2.92
C ASP A 39 5.69 14.20 -2.59
N LEU A 40 5.77 14.81 -1.39
CA LEU A 40 6.98 15.41 -0.85
C LEU A 40 7.59 14.45 0.18
N LEU A 41 8.84 14.09 -0.05
CA LEU A 41 9.61 13.12 0.73
C LEU A 41 10.81 13.82 1.37
N PRO A 42 10.64 14.45 2.54
CA PRO A 42 11.75 15.02 3.28
C PRO A 42 12.57 13.91 3.93
N SER A 43 13.86 14.18 4.09
CA SER A 43 14.78 13.29 4.80
C SER A 43 15.88 14.10 5.49
N VAL A 44 16.33 13.61 6.64
CA VAL A 44 17.38 14.22 7.44
C VAL A 44 18.24 13.13 8.06
N GLY A 45 19.54 13.34 8.07
CA GLY A 45 20.48 12.51 8.78
C GLY A 45 21.43 13.37 9.60
N LEU A 46 21.62 12.99 10.85
CA LEU A 46 22.51 13.64 11.78
C LEU A 46 23.48 12.61 12.35
N ARG A 47 24.72 13.03 12.52
CA ARG A 47 25.76 12.29 13.23
C ARG A 47 26.38 13.21 14.27
N ALA A 48 26.53 12.68 15.49
CA ALA A 48 27.17 13.34 16.60
C ALA A 48 28.31 12.45 17.12
N ASP A 49 29.52 12.93 17.09
CA ASP A 49 30.67 12.26 17.68
C ASP A 49 30.83 12.79 19.12
N PHE A 50 30.22 12.08 20.08
CA PHE A 50 30.24 12.46 21.49
C PHE A 50 31.64 12.34 22.08
N THR A 51 32.33 11.27 21.71
CA THR A 51 33.75 11.03 22.02
C THR A 51 34.41 10.36 20.80
N PRO A 52 35.77 10.24 20.76
CA PRO A 52 36.44 9.48 19.72
C PRO A 52 35.99 8.01 19.60
N LYS A 53 35.35 7.51 20.67
CA LYS A 53 34.87 6.11 20.74
C LYS A 53 33.34 5.98 20.75
N LEU A 54 32.58 7.08 20.82
CA LEU A 54 31.12 7.04 20.93
C LEU A 54 30.48 7.95 19.87
N VAL A 55 29.74 7.33 18.97
CA VAL A 55 29.10 7.99 17.84
C VAL A 55 27.60 7.73 17.85
N GLY A 56 26.82 8.80 17.85
CA GLY A 56 25.36 8.76 17.67
C GLY A 56 24.98 9.08 16.23
N ARG A 57 23.95 8.40 15.73
CA ARG A 57 23.34 8.69 14.44
C ARG A 57 21.84 8.75 14.56
N LEU A 58 21.23 9.70 13.87
CA LEU A 58 19.78 9.84 13.74
C LEU A 58 19.45 10.00 12.27
N ILE A 59 18.50 9.21 11.79
CA ILE A 59 17.97 9.30 10.44
C ILE A 59 16.45 9.37 10.55
N ALA A 60 15.87 10.38 9.90
CA ALA A 60 14.42 10.47 9.80
C ALA A 60 14.04 10.81 8.36
N GLY A 61 12.91 10.26 7.89
CA GLY A 61 12.46 10.54 6.53
C GLY A 61 11.10 9.95 6.21
N LYS A 62 10.59 10.39 5.05
CA LYS A 62 9.37 9.83 4.46
C LYS A 62 9.72 9.07 3.19
N THR A 63 9.09 7.92 3.02
CA THR A 63 9.20 7.09 1.81
C THR A 63 7.83 6.72 1.29
N ILE A 64 7.75 6.38 0.00
CA ILE A 64 6.53 5.87 -0.64
C ILE A 64 6.84 4.55 -1.32
N GLU A 65 5.88 3.65 -1.27
CA GLU A 65 5.86 2.39 -2.01
C GLU A 65 4.61 2.36 -2.89
N ARG A 66 4.80 2.14 -4.19
CA ARG A 66 3.70 2.08 -5.15
C ARG A 66 3.12 0.68 -5.19
N PRO A 67 1.77 0.54 -5.29
CA PRO A 67 1.12 -0.72 -5.58
C PRO A 67 1.61 -1.32 -6.90
N ASN A 68 1.44 -2.62 -7.07
CA ASN A 68 1.70 -3.28 -8.34
C ASN A 68 0.70 -2.82 -9.40
N PHE A 69 1.09 -2.85 -10.66
CA PHE A 69 0.20 -2.48 -11.77
C PHE A 69 -1.08 -3.32 -11.83
N VAL A 70 -1.02 -4.57 -11.41
CA VAL A 70 -2.19 -5.46 -11.34
C VAL A 70 -3.25 -4.94 -10.37
N ASP A 71 -2.82 -4.33 -9.26
CA ASP A 71 -3.73 -3.78 -8.24
C ASP A 71 -4.47 -2.53 -8.74
N TYR A 72 -3.90 -1.82 -9.69
CA TYR A 72 -4.51 -0.65 -10.35
C TYR A 72 -5.45 -1.00 -11.49
N ASN A 73 -5.51 -2.26 -11.93
CA ASN A 73 -6.27 -2.63 -13.12
C ASN A 73 -7.74 -2.21 -13.00
N PRO A 74 -8.23 -1.28 -13.85
CA PRO A 74 -9.61 -0.81 -13.80
C PRO A 74 -10.62 -1.84 -14.32
N ALA A 75 -10.15 -2.94 -14.90
CA ALA A 75 -11.00 -3.99 -15.42
C ALA A 75 -11.74 -4.71 -14.28
N LEU A 76 -13.06 -4.63 -14.32
CA LEU A 76 -13.95 -5.41 -13.46
C LEU A 76 -14.47 -6.60 -14.25
N ARG A 77 -14.24 -7.81 -13.75
CA ARG A 77 -14.82 -9.03 -14.29
C ARG A 77 -15.77 -9.63 -13.27
N LEU A 78 -17.05 -9.75 -13.63
CA LEU A 78 -18.08 -10.38 -12.80
C LEU A 78 -18.69 -11.55 -13.56
N ASP A 79 -18.56 -12.74 -12.96
CA ASP A 79 -19.31 -13.92 -13.33
C ASP A 79 -20.52 -14.05 -12.42
N PRO A 80 -21.74 -13.99 -12.93
CA PRO A 80 -22.95 -13.98 -12.09
C PRO A 80 -23.23 -15.32 -11.38
N GLY A 81 -22.46 -16.36 -11.66
CA GLY A 81 -22.74 -17.71 -11.18
C GLY A 81 -23.88 -18.38 -11.96
N THR A 82 -24.13 -19.62 -11.64
CA THR A 82 -25.17 -20.42 -12.29
C THR A 82 -26.10 -21.03 -11.27
N GLN A 83 -27.39 -20.98 -11.55
CA GLN A 83 -28.41 -21.70 -10.79
C GLN A 83 -29.16 -22.61 -11.76
N VAL A 84 -29.00 -23.93 -11.58
CA VAL A 84 -29.74 -24.94 -12.30
C VAL A 84 -30.81 -25.49 -11.34
N ALA A 85 -32.02 -25.69 -11.82
CA ALA A 85 -33.10 -26.23 -11.01
C ALA A 85 -32.69 -27.63 -10.45
N GLY A 86 -32.79 -27.82 -9.13
CA GLY A 86 -32.41 -29.06 -8.45
C GLY A 86 -30.92 -29.22 -8.13
N GLN A 87 -30.08 -28.27 -8.48
CA GLN A 87 -28.65 -28.25 -8.18
C GLN A 87 -28.30 -27.17 -7.13
N PRO A 88 -27.22 -27.37 -6.36
CA PRO A 88 -26.69 -26.32 -5.49
C PRO A 88 -26.34 -25.06 -6.29
N ILE A 89 -26.60 -23.89 -5.71
CA ILE A 89 -26.24 -22.61 -6.31
C ILE A 89 -24.73 -22.51 -6.39
N VAL A 90 -24.17 -22.33 -7.59
CA VAL A 90 -22.77 -21.98 -7.79
C VAL A 90 -22.64 -20.46 -7.61
N PRO A 91 -21.96 -19.97 -6.55
CA PRO A 91 -21.83 -18.55 -6.31
C PRO A 91 -21.05 -17.87 -7.44
N GLY A 92 -21.49 -16.67 -7.80
CA GLY A 92 -20.76 -15.84 -8.75
C GLY A 92 -19.39 -15.44 -8.22
N ASN A 93 -18.48 -15.16 -9.12
CA ASN A 93 -17.10 -14.75 -8.84
C ASN A 93 -16.82 -13.40 -9.51
N GLY A 94 -15.98 -12.57 -8.88
CA GLY A 94 -15.60 -11.30 -9.44
C GLY A 94 -14.18 -10.91 -9.08
N THR A 95 -13.49 -10.32 -10.04
CA THR A 95 -12.15 -9.74 -9.85
C THR A 95 -12.15 -8.29 -10.31
N ALA A 96 -11.58 -7.42 -9.50
CA ALA A 96 -11.38 -6.01 -9.83
C ALA A 96 -10.11 -5.50 -9.14
N GLY A 97 -9.36 -4.66 -9.82
CA GLY A 97 -8.38 -3.79 -9.18
C GLY A 97 -9.04 -2.45 -8.81
N ASN A 98 -8.29 -1.62 -8.12
CA ASN A 98 -8.74 -0.27 -7.76
C ASN A 98 -7.80 0.77 -8.39
N PRO A 99 -8.21 1.45 -9.48
CA PRO A 99 -7.36 2.44 -10.15
C PRO A 99 -7.06 3.68 -9.28
N LEU A 100 -7.82 3.89 -8.21
CA LEU A 100 -7.66 5.02 -7.29
C LEU A 100 -6.78 4.68 -6.07
N LEU A 101 -6.11 3.54 -6.06
CA LEU A 101 -5.20 3.16 -4.98
C LEU A 101 -4.16 4.25 -4.72
N ARG A 102 -3.90 4.48 -3.43
CA ARG A 102 -2.85 5.38 -2.98
C ARG A 102 -1.57 4.61 -2.71
N PRO A 103 -0.40 5.19 -2.98
CA PRO A 103 0.85 4.59 -2.56
C PRO A 103 0.90 4.48 -1.03
N THR A 104 1.44 3.38 -0.53
CA THR A 104 1.75 3.23 0.88
C THR A 104 2.83 4.24 1.25
N ARG A 105 2.58 5.04 2.28
CA ARG A 105 3.54 6.01 2.81
C ARG A 105 4.13 5.48 4.10
N SER A 106 5.43 5.64 4.28
CA SER A 106 6.11 5.34 5.53
C SER A 106 6.81 6.59 6.06
N THR A 107 6.66 6.81 7.36
CA THR A 107 7.47 7.78 8.12
C THR A 107 8.42 6.98 8.99
N ASN A 108 9.70 7.16 8.78
CA ASN A 108 10.77 6.38 9.39
C ASN A 108 11.59 7.26 10.34
N LEU A 109 11.95 6.71 11.49
CA LEU A 109 12.86 7.30 12.45
C LEU A 109 13.78 6.19 12.95
N ASP A 110 15.07 6.38 12.78
CA ASP A 110 16.10 5.44 13.17
C ASP A 110 17.15 6.18 14.01
N VAL A 111 17.44 5.64 15.20
CA VAL A 111 18.46 6.16 16.12
C VAL A 111 19.44 5.05 16.42
N ALA A 112 20.71 5.30 16.18
CA ALA A 112 21.78 4.35 16.46
C ALA A 112 22.86 4.97 17.34
N LEU A 113 23.40 4.16 18.26
CA LEU A 113 24.53 4.50 19.08
C LEU A 113 25.61 3.44 18.87
N ALA A 114 26.79 3.85 18.43
CA ALA A 114 27.95 2.97 18.20
C ALA A 114 29.06 3.31 19.19
N TRP A 115 29.53 2.30 19.92
CA TRP A 115 30.65 2.40 20.87
C TRP A 115 31.81 1.56 20.38
N TYR A 116 32.94 2.21 20.11
CA TYR A 116 34.20 1.61 19.68
C TYR A 116 35.12 1.43 20.89
N PHE A 117 35.01 0.31 21.57
CA PHE A 117 35.74 0.06 22.82
C PHE A 117 37.19 -0.42 22.59
N ALA A 118 37.49 -0.99 21.42
CA ALA A 118 38.82 -1.47 21.05
C ALA A 118 39.12 -1.15 19.55
N PRO A 119 40.36 -1.21 19.11
CA PRO A 119 40.72 -0.96 17.69
C PRO A 119 39.95 -1.85 16.71
N THR A 120 39.62 -3.08 17.10
CA THR A 120 38.91 -4.08 16.31
C THR A 120 37.54 -4.43 16.90
N GLY A 121 37.12 -3.74 17.97
CA GLY A 121 35.88 -4.06 18.70
C GLY A 121 34.89 -2.89 18.71
N SER A 122 33.65 -3.17 18.33
CA SER A 122 32.54 -2.20 18.41
C SER A 122 31.24 -2.86 18.85
N LEU A 123 30.41 -2.09 19.53
CA LEU A 123 29.03 -2.45 19.88
C LEU A 123 28.09 -1.37 19.33
N THR A 124 27.05 -1.76 18.62
CA THR A 124 26.04 -0.83 18.08
C THR A 124 24.66 -1.25 18.52
N GLY A 125 23.93 -0.30 19.12
CA GLY A 125 22.50 -0.42 19.42
C GLY A 125 21.70 0.47 18.50
N THR A 126 20.58 -0.03 17.97
CA THR A 126 19.69 0.73 17.10
C THR A 126 18.24 0.60 17.56
N ILE A 127 17.54 1.72 17.61
CA ILE A 127 16.11 1.78 17.87
C ILE A 127 15.47 2.40 16.63
N PHE A 128 14.41 1.79 16.12
CA PHE A 128 13.70 2.30 14.95
C PHE A 128 12.19 2.35 15.19
N LYS A 129 11.53 3.30 14.50
CA LYS A 129 10.08 3.43 14.46
C LYS A 129 9.64 3.73 13.04
N HIS A 130 8.84 2.82 12.46
CA HIS A 130 8.27 2.98 11.13
C HIS A 130 6.74 3.04 11.24
N LYS A 131 6.15 4.15 10.75
CA LYS A 131 4.70 4.34 10.70
C LYS A 131 4.24 4.29 9.25
N PHE A 132 3.43 3.28 8.94
CA PHE A 132 2.82 3.10 7.62
C PHE A 132 1.42 3.73 7.57
N THR A 133 1.12 4.35 6.43
CA THR A 133 -0.21 4.91 6.10
C THR A 133 -0.62 4.41 4.72
N ASP A 134 -1.92 4.27 4.48
CA ASP A 134 -2.48 3.80 3.19
C ASP A 134 -1.95 2.40 2.77
N ARG A 135 -1.81 1.47 3.75
CA ARG A 135 -1.42 0.09 3.43
C ARG A 135 -2.51 -0.59 2.60
N LEU A 136 -2.08 -1.30 1.57
CA LEU A 136 -2.96 -2.14 0.78
C LEU A 136 -3.42 -3.32 1.62
N ALA A 137 -4.74 -3.44 1.80
CA ALA A 137 -5.39 -4.62 2.35
C ALA A 137 -6.25 -5.23 1.26
N GLY A 138 -5.97 -6.48 0.88
CA GLY A 138 -6.85 -7.25 0.00
C GLY A 138 -8.17 -7.50 0.73
N ARG A 139 -9.29 -7.08 0.14
CA ARG A 139 -10.62 -7.43 0.63
C ARG A 139 -11.20 -8.51 -0.29
N GLN A 140 -11.48 -9.66 0.28
CA GLN A 140 -12.26 -10.69 -0.38
C GLN A 140 -13.72 -10.52 0.03
N ALA A 141 -14.58 -10.18 -0.93
CA ALA A 141 -16.02 -10.08 -0.70
C ALA A 141 -16.70 -11.27 -1.38
N SER A 142 -17.32 -12.13 -0.61
CA SER A 142 -18.22 -13.16 -1.12
C SER A 142 -19.66 -12.70 -0.97
N ARG A 143 -20.42 -12.68 -2.07
CA ARG A 143 -21.85 -12.40 -2.05
C ARG A 143 -22.61 -13.71 -2.27
N ILE A 144 -23.42 -14.10 -1.32
CA ILE A 144 -24.38 -15.18 -1.48
C ILE A 144 -25.68 -14.55 -1.98
N TRP A 145 -26.06 -14.84 -3.21
CA TRP A 145 -27.33 -14.42 -3.77
C TRP A 145 -28.42 -15.38 -3.30
N LYS A 146 -29.35 -14.92 -2.46
CA LYS A 146 -30.59 -15.64 -2.18
C LYS A 146 -31.71 -15.04 -3.04
N SER A 147 -32.19 -15.79 -4.02
CA SER A 147 -33.40 -15.47 -4.74
C SER A 147 -34.63 -15.77 -3.85
N SER A 148 -35.30 -14.75 -3.38
CA SER A 148 -36.61 -14.89 -2.73
C SER A 148 -37.68 -14.52 -3.74
N LYS A 149 -38.72 -15.33 -3.83
CA LYS A 149 -39.86 -15.17 -4.74
C LYS A 149 -40.75 -13.97 -4.45
N ALA A 150 -40.33 -12.97 -3.72
CA ALA A 150 -41.04 -11.68 -3.56
C ALA A 150 -40.07 -10.64 -3.01
N GLY A 151 -39.72 -9.63 -3.81
CA GLY A 151 -39.01 -8.42 -3.39
C GLY A 151 -37.46 -8.59 -3.43
N HIS A 152 -36.82 -7.81 -4.25
CA HIS A 152 -35.39 -7.72 -4.34
C HIS A 152 -34.80 -7.06 -3.09
N THR A 153 -34.32 -7.85 -2.14
CA THR A 153 -33.53 -7.34 -1.02
C THR A 153 -32.11 -7.88 -1.14
N MET A 154 -31.15 -6.99 -1.40
CA MET A 154 -29.73 -7.32 -1.47
C MET A 154 -29.10 -7.19 -0.08
N TRP A 155 -28.57 -8.26 0.47
CA TRP A 155 -27.77 -8.24 1.69
C TRP A 155 -26.32 -8.55 1.35
N ALA A 156 -25.42 -7.67 1.71
CA ALA A 156 -23.98 -7.88 1.64
C ALA A 156 -23.45 -8.17 3.05
N VAL A 157 -22.91 -9.34 3.27
CA VAL A 157 -22.18 -9.67 4.50
C VAL A 157 -20.70 -9.39 4.24
N CYS A 158 -20.15 -8.41 4.91
CA CYS A 158 -18.72 -8.13 4.92
C CYS A 158 -18.15 -8.72 6.22
N THR A 159 -17.40 -9.83 6.13
CA THR A 159 -16.62 -10.35 7.24
C THR A 159 -15.22 -9.71 7.21
N THR A 160 -14.86 -9.07 8.32
CA THR A 160 -13.53 -8.51 8.61
C THR A 160 -12.54 -9.60 8.96
#